data_e801f7bb8cec8014dce66996451d9c73
#
_entry.id   e801f7bb8cec8014dce66996451d9c73
#
_cell.length_a   1.000
_cell.length_b   1.000
_cell.length_c   1.000
_cell.angle_alpha   90.00
_cell.angle_beta   90.00
_cell.angle_gamma   90.00
#
_symmetry.space_group_name_H-M   'P 1'
#
loop_
_entity.id
_entity.type
_entity.pdbx_description
1 polymer ?
#
loop_
_entity_poly.entity_id
_entity_poly.type
_entity_poly.pdbx_seq_one_letter_code
_entity_poly.pdbx_strand_id
1 'polypeptide(L)'
;VAVLGTPLCRTYPSHHIALQESVGTQGLLLTELRPDQRVQPGHFAARNRLLVAMASALVVVECPERSGALISARLASTLNCPVWAIPADAARWSARGSNRLLQDQAAALLTPEDLIDQLGCGPQQLNEVDCNNTGLLKALGEGANLDELVATLNRPAPGLLSDLVSLELSGRVVCESGFLWKPSQR
;
A
#
# COMPACT_ATOMS: atom_id res chain seq x y z
N VAL A 1 5.23 8.96 -4.98
CA VAL A 1 4.22 9.92 -5.46
C VAL A 1 4.22 11.16 -4.58
N ALA A 2 4.21 12.37 -5.16
CA ALA A 2 3.99 13.62 -4.43
C ALA A 2 2.72 14.32 -4.92
N VAL A 3 1.86 14.69 -3.98
CA VAL A 3 0.65 15.48 -4.28
C VAL A 3 0.92 16.92 -3.86
N LEU A 4 0.84 17.85 -4.81
CA LEU A 4 1.22 19.24 -4.61
C LEU A 4 0.02 20.11 -4.24
N GLY A 5 0.24 21.10 -3.37
CA GLY A 5 -0.68 22.23 -3.12
C GLY A 5 -0.40 23.43 -4.02
N THR A 6 0.41 23.22 -5.07
CA THR A 6 0.80 24.23 -6.08
C THR A 6 0.63 23.66 -7.47
N PRO A 7 0.55 24.49 -8.52
CA PRO A 7 0.70 24.02 -9.90
C PRO A 7 2.04 23.30 -10.13
N LEU A 8 2.11 22.38 -11.08
CA LEU A 8 3.34 21.64 -11.40
C LEU A 8 4.54 22.55 -11.73
N CYS A 9 4.27 23.68 -12.38
CA CYS A 9 5.30 24.66 -12.76
C CYS A 9 5.80 25.52 -11.60
N ARG A 10 5.28 25.35 -10.37
CA ARG A 10 5.64 26.16 -9.22
C ARG A 10 6.01 25.29 -8.02
N THR A 11 7.28 25.34 -7.63
CA THR A 11 7.79 24.64 -6.45
C THR A 11 7.54 25.45 -5.17
N TYR A 12 7.05 24.78 -4.13
CA TYR A 12 6.90 25.33 -2.80
C TYR A 12 7.26 24.29 -1.71
N PRO A 13 8.09 24.64 -0.73
CA PRO A 13 8.88 25.88 -0.68
C PRO A 13 9.94 25.92 -1.80
N SER A 14 10.41 27.13 -2.16
CA SER A 14 11.25 27.32 -3.34
C SER A 14 12.60 26.57 -3.31
N HIS A 15 13.11 26.26 -2.12
CA HIS A 15 14.36 25.49 -1.97
C HIS A 15 14.19 23.98 -2.26
N HIS A 16 12.96 23.49 -2.52
CA HIS A 16 12.69 22.09 -2.88
C HIS A 16 12.64 21.82 -4.39
N ILE A 17 13.18 22.70 -5.23
CA ILE A 17 13.19 22.52 -6.70
C ILE A 17 13.82 21.18 -7.07
N ALA A 18 15.04 20.91 -6.62
CA ALA A 18 15.73 19.66 -6.91
C ALA A 18 14.98 18.41 -6.42
N LEU A 19 14.31 18.51 -5.27
CA LEU A 19 13.47 17.41 -4.73
C LEU A 19 12.25 17.19 -5.64
N GLN A 20 11.56 18.26 -6.05
CA GLN A 20 10.39 18.14 -6.92
C GLN A 20 10.79 17.54 -8.29
N GLU A 21 11.90 17.95 -8.87
CA GLU A 21 12.45 17.39 -10.12
C GLU A 21 12.79 15.91 -9.96
N SER A 22 13.48 15.54 -8.88
CA SER A 22 13.82 14.15 -8.58
C SER A 22 12.57 13.26 -8.44
N VAL A 23 11.55 13.73 -7.73
CA VAL A 23 10.27 13.00 -7.63
C VAL A 23 9.56 12.92 -8.98
N GLY A 24 9.64 13.96 -9.80
CA GLY A 24 9.05 13.97 -11.14
C GLY A 24 9.70 13.00 -12.10
N THR A 25 11.01 12.78 -11.99
CA THR A 25 11.77 11.86 -12.86
C THR A 25 11.70 10.40 -12.40
N GLN A 26 11.65 10.16 -11.10
CA GLN A 26 11.67 8.81 -10.51
C GLN A 26 10.30 8.29 -10.10
N GLY A 27 9.28 9.12 -10.14
CA GLY A 27 7.96 8.80 -9.64
C GLY A 27 6.85 9.62 -10.30
N LEU A 28 5.94 10.17 -9.48
CA LEU A 28 4.77 10.88 -9.97
C LEU A 28 4.51 12.15 -9.16
N LEU A 29 4.28 13.25 -9.87
CA LEU A 29 3.76 14.51 -9.30
C LEU A 29 2.30 14.67 -9.68
N LEU A 30 1.44 14.95 -8.70
CA LEU A 30 0.02 15.19 -8.90
C LEU A 30 -0.38 16.55 -8.33
N THR A 31 -1.26 17.25 -9.04
CA THR A 31 -1.92 18.46 -8.55
C THR A 31 -3.29 18.62 -9.20
N GLU A 32 -4.22 19.27 -8.50
CA GLU A 32 -5.50 19.71 -9.05
C GLU A 32 -5.47 21.17 -9.54
N LEU A 33 -4.34 21.86 -9.32
CA LEU A 33 -4.22 23.27 -9.66
C LEU A 33 -3.74 23.45 -11.10
N ARG A 34 -4.42 24.29 -11.85
CA ARG A 34 -4.03 24.68 -13.21
C ARG A 34 -2.75 25.51 -13.19
N PRO A 35 -1.95 25.51 -14.28
CA PRO A 35 -0.68 26.25 -14.36
C PRO A 35 -0.80 27.74 -14.05
N ASP A 36 -1.92 28.36 -14.41
CA ASP A 36 -2.23 29.80 -14.24
C ASP A 36 -2.84 30.13 -12.87
N GLN A 37 -3.19 29.12 -12.08
CA GLN A 37 -3.90 29.34 -10.84
C GLN A 37 -3.01 29.92 -9.74
N ARG A 38 -3.52 31.00 -9.09
CA ARG A 38 -2.84 31.61 -7.94
C ARG A 38 -2.88 30.67 -6.72
N VAL A 39 -1.70 30.42 -6.14
CA VAL A 39 -1.58 29.59 -4.94
C VAL A 39 -2.17 30.29 -3.73
N GLN A 40 -2.96 29.56 -2.94
CA GLN A 40 -3.57 30.02 -1.70
C GLN A 40 -3.27 29.02 -0.57
N PRO A 41 -3.21 29.49 0.70
CA PRO A 41 -2.94 28.60 1.85
C PRO A 41 -3.92 27.42 1.96
N GLY A 42 -5.19 27.64 1.61
CA GLY A 42 -6.22 26.60 1.60
C GLY A 42 -5.94 25.42 0.68
N HIS A 43 -5.19 25.60 -0.40
CA HIS A 43 -4.84 24.53 -1.33
C HIS A 43 -3.98 23.43 -0.67
N PHE A 44 -3.14 23.81 0.30
CA PHE A 44 -2.34 22.83 1.03
C PHE A 44 -3.19 21.92 1.93
N ALA A 45 -4.23 22.47 2.54
CA ALA A 45 -5.17 21.68 3.32
C ALA A 45 -6.10 20.86 2.41
N ALA A 46 -6.61 21.45 1.32
CA ALA A 46 -7.46 20.77 0.36
C ALA A 46 -6.76 19.56 -0.30
N ARG A 47 -5.45 19.70 -0.60
CA ARG A 47 -4.62 18.64 -1.14
C ARG A 47 -4.61 17.38 -0.28
N ASN A 48 -4.71 17.52 1.04
CA ASN A 48 -4.59 16.39 1.97
C ASN A 48 -5.66 15.31 1.73
N ARG A 49 -6.83 15.67 1.19
CA ARG A 49 -7.85 14.67 0.83
C ARG A 49 -7.38 13.70 -0.25
N LEU A 50 -6.55 14.16 -1.19
CA LEU A 50 -5.98 13.31 -2.23
C LEU A 50 -4.92 12.37 -1.64
N LEU A 51 -4.08 12.88 -0.74
CA LEU A 51 -3.09 12.05 -0.04
C LEU A 51 -3.78 10.90 0.70
N VAL A 52 -4.85 11.20 1.42
CA VAL A 52 -5.61 10.19 2.18
C VAL A 52 -6.34 9.23 1.24
N ALA A 53 -6.97 9.75 0.18
CA ALA A 53 -7.69 8.90 -0.78
C ALA A 53 -6.79 7.91 -1.53
N MET A 54 -5.49 8.22 -1.64
CA MET A 54 -4.49 7.36 -2.28
C MET A 54 -3.74 6.45 -1.29
N ALA A 55 -3.99 6.61 0.01
CA ALA A 55 -3.29 5.88 1.05
C ALA A 55 -4.06 4.62 1.46
N SER A 56 -3.35 3.53 1.71
CA SER A 56 -3.90 2.32 2.31
C SER A 56 -4.04 2.43 3.84
N ALA A 57 -3.26 3.32 4.46
CA ALA A 57 -3.35 3.67 5.87
C ALA A 57 -2.75 5.06 6.10
N LEU A 58 -3.17 5.74 7.16
CA LEU A 58 -2.60 6.99 7.63
C LEU A 58 -1.92 6.77 8.98
N VAL A 59 -0.63 7.09 9.06
CA VAL A 59 0.13 7.06 10.31
C VAL A 59 0.44 8.48 10.77
N VAL A 60 0.01 8.83 11.97
CA VAL A 60 0.35 10.09 12.63
C VAL A 60 1.43 9.84 13.68
N VAL A 61 2.66 10.20 13.34
CA VAL A 61 3.83 9.96 14.22
C VAL A 61 3.77 10.86 15.45
N GLU A 62 3.68 12.16 15.23
CA GLU A 62 3.58 13.16 16.29
C GLU A 62 2.94 14.44 15.75
N CYS A 63 1.95 14.98 16.46
CA CYS A 63 1.39 16.28 16.12
C CYS A 63 0.78 16.98 17.34
N PRO A 64 0.83 18.34 17.40
CA PRO A 64 0.13 19.10 18.41
C PRO A 64 -1.38 19.16 18.13
N GLU A 65 -2.17 19.61 19.11
CA GLU A 65 -3.63 19.70 19.02
C GLU A 65 -4.16 20.54 17.84
N ARG A 66 -3.36 21.54 17.41
CA ARG A 66 -3.69 22.38 16.24
C ARG A 66 -2.75 22.06 15.09
N SER A 67 -2.98 20.93 14.43
CA SER A 67 -2.14 20.44 13.34
C SER A 67 -2.95 20.10 12.10
N GLY A 68 -2.36 20.34 10.93
CA GLY A 68 -2.89 19.87 9.65
C GLY A 68 -3.00 18.33 9.58
N ALA A 69 -2.20 17.60 10.33
CA ALA A 69 -2.26 16.15 10.43
C ALA A 69 -3.61 15.66 10.98
N LEU A 70 -4.22 16.40 11.92
CA LEU A 70 -5.54 16.07 12.45
C LEU A 70 -6.65 16.27 11.41
N ILE A 71 -6.47 17.20 10.46
CA ILE A 71 -7.40 17.36 9.32
C ILE A 71 -7.31 16.10 8.45
N SER A 72 -6.11 15.62 8.16
CA SER A 72 -5.90 14.38 7.40
C SER A 72 -6.49 13.16 8.13
N ALA A 73 -6.33 13.07 9.45
CA ALA A 73 -6.90 11.98 10.25
C ALA A 73 -8.44 11.96 10.19
N ARG A 74 -9.09 13.12 10.27
CA ARG A 74 -10.56 13.23 10.12
C ARG A 74 -11.01 12.82 8.71
N LEU A 75 -10.28 13.24 7.68
CA LEU A 75 -10.56 12.84 6.30
C LEU A 75 -10.39 11.34 6.11
N ALA A 76 -9.36 10.73 6.72
CA ALA A 76 -9.13 9.31 6.69
C ALA A 76 -10.31 8.53 7.30
N SER A 77 -10.81 8.95 8.46
CA SER A 77 -11.99 8.36 9.07
C SER A 77 -13.23 8.46 8.17
N THR A 78 -13.42 9.60 7.48
CA THR A 78 -14.54 9.80 6.54
C THR A 78 -14.44 8.88 5.31
N LEU A 79 -13.22 8.57 4.87
CA LEU A 79 -12.94 7.72 3.71
C LEU A 79 -12.72 6.24 4.08
N ASN A 80 -12.96 5.85 5.34
CA ASN A 80 -12.69 4.52 5.87
C ASN A 80 -11.22 4.06 5.68
N CYS A 81 -10.28 5.01 5.64
CA CYS A 81 -8.85 4.72 5.63
C CYS A 81 -8.39 4.52 7.08
N PRO A 82 -7.74 3.39 7.40
CA PRO A 82 -7.25 3.11 8.76
C PRO A 82 -6.33 4.21 9.25
N VAL A 83 -6.54 4.66 10.50
CA VAL A 83 -5.72 5.68 11.15
C VAL A 83 -4.94 5.06 12.29
N TRP A 84 -3.63 5.29 12.28
CA TRP A 84 -2.70 4.86 13.29
C TRP A 84 -2.04 6.07 13.94
N ALA A 85 -1.73 5.98 15.22
CA ALA A 85 -0.96 7.00 15.90
C ALA A 85 0.11 6.34 16.78
N ILE A 86 1.29 6.95 16.83
CA ILE A 86 2.38 6.50 17.71
C ILE A 86 2.14 7.11 19.09
N PRO A 87 2.04 6.28 20.15
CA PRO A 87 1.95 6.76 21.52
C PRO A 87 3.20 7.55 21.92
N ALA A 88 3.00 8.64 22.61
CA ALA A 88 4.11 9.48 23.09
C ALA A 88 3.82 9.96 24.50
N ASP A 89 4.85 10.54 25.15
CA ASP A 89 4.73 11.09 26.50
C ASP A 89 3.55 12.07 26.61
N ALA A 90 2.67 11.83 27.56
CA ALA A 90 1.48 12.63 27.82
C ALA A 90 1.79 14.10 28.14
N ALA A 91 2.96 14.37 28.75
CA ALA A 91 3.43 15.72 29.07
C ALA A 91 3.96 16.47 27.84
N ARG A 92 4.27 15.77 26.74
CA ARG A 92 4.86 16.37 25.55
C ARG A 92 3.81 17.15 24.77
N TRP A 93 3.99 18.47 24.72
CA TRP A 93 3.08 19.35 24.00
C TRP A 93 2.92 19.00 22.52
N SER A 94 4.02 18.65 21.85
CA SER A 94 4.02 18.32 20.40
C SER A 94 3.28 17.03 20.07
N ALA A 95 3.02 16.17 21.04
CA ALA A 95 2.33 14.89 20.86
C ALA A 95 0.85 14.91 21.31
N ARG A 96 0.37 16.02 21.85
CA ARG A 96 -1.01 16.07 22.38
C ARG A 96 -2.07 15.71 21.35
N GLY A 97 -1.88 16.12 20.09
CA GLY A 97 -2.81 15.81 19.02
C GLY A 97 -2.76 14.33 18.60
N SER A 98 -1.57 13.73 18.47
CA SER A 98 -1.43 12.31 18.17
C SER A 98 -1.95 11.43 19.32
N ASN A 99 -1.66 11.77 20.59
CA ASN A 99 -2.24 11.07 21.74
C ASN A 99 -3.76 11.18 21.80
N ARG A 100 -4.34 12.32 21.38
CA ARG A 100 -5.79 12.46 21.31
C ARG A 100 -6.42 11.55 20.27
N LEU A 101 -5.76 11.32 19.14
CA LEU A 101 -6.25 10.37 18.14
C LEU A 101 -6.38 8.95 18.72
N LEU A 102 -5.49 8.54 19.64
CA LEU A 102 -5.60 7.26 20.33
C LEU A 102 -6.84 7.17 21.21
N GLN A 103 -7.23 8.29 21.84
CA GLN A 103 -8.50 8.36 22.59
C GLN A 103 -9.73 8.31 21.65
N ASP A 104 -9.59 8.89 20.44
CA ASP A 104 -10.63 8.96 19.42
C ASP A 104 -10.62 7.70 18.51
N GLN A 105 -10.11 6.55 19.01
CA GLN A 105 -10.12 5.22 18.38
C GLN A 105 -9.13 4.99 17.23
N ALA A 106 -8.10 5.83 17.04
CA ALA A 106 -7.00 5.45 16.18
C ALA A 106 -6.25 4.24 16.77
N ALA A 107 -5.79 3.34 15.91
CA ALA A 107 -4.98 2.21 16.36
C ALA A 107 -3.62 2.69 16.87
N ALA A 108 -3.13 2.12 17.96
CA ALA A 108 -1.79 2.42 18.45
C ALA A 108 -0.76 1.68 17.60
N LEU A 109 0.19 2.41 17.04
CA LEU A 109 1.34 1.84 16.34
C LEU A 109 2.50 1.72 17.32
N LEU A 110 2.77 0.52 17.79
CA LEU A 110 3.86 0.24 18.74
C LEU A 110 5.13 -0.18 18.00
N THR A 111 4.96 -0.98 16.95
CA THR A 111 6.05 -1.44 16.09
C THR A 111 5.69 -1.25 14.62
N PRO A 112 6.65 -1.10 13.69
CA PRO A 112 6.37 -1.05 12.26
C PRO A 112 5.67 -2.31 11.76
N GLU A 113 5.94 -3.46 12.36
CA GLU A 113 5.40 -4.77 12.03
C GLU A 113 3.87 -4.79 12.16
N ASP A 114 3.31 -4.13 13.19
CA ASP A 114 1.85 -4.03 13.40
C ASP A 114 1.13 -3.47 12.16
N LEU A 115 1.74 -2.45 11.52
CA LEU A 115 1.19 -1.85 10.31
C LEU A 115 1.40 -2.72 9.08
N ILE A 116 2.58 -3.34 8.96
CA ILE A 116 2.96 -4.20 7.86
C ILE A 116 2.03 -5.42 7.81
N ASP A 117 1.76 -6.04 8.94
CA ASP A 117 0.85 -7.19 9.07
C ASP A 117 -0.57 -6.82 8.66
N GLN A 118 -1.06 -5.66 9.09
CA GLN A 118 -2.41 -5.22 8.71
C GLN A 118 -2.52 -4.89 7.22
N LEU A 119 -1.48 -4.33 6.61
CA LEU A 119 -1.47 -4.02 5.18
C LEU A 119 -1.26 -5.26 4.30
N GLY A 120 -0.97 -6.41 4.90
CA GLY A 120 -0.61 -7.62 4.17
C GLY A 120 0.74 -7.49 3.42
N CYS A 121 1.53 -6.47 3.76
CA CYS A 121 2.85 -6.21 3.20
C CYS A 121 3.96 -6.69 4.15
N GLY A 122 3.59 -7.38 5.23
CA GLY A 122 4.54 -8.07 6.10
C GLY A 122 5.50 -8.88 5.25
N PRO A 123 6.71 -9.22 5.74
CA PRO A 123 7.50 -10.21 5.07
C PRO A 123 6.52 -11.35 4.86
N GLN A 124 6.02 -11.48 3.62
CA GLN A 124 5.49 -12.76 3.23
C GLN A 124 6.60 -13.65 3.71
N GLN A 125 6.37 -14.33 4.83
CA GLN A 125 7.15 -15.50 5.09
C GLN A 125 7.13 -16.12 3.71
N LEU A 126 8.27 -16.26 3.09
CA LEU A 126 8.47 -17.16 1.99
C LEU A 126 8.15 -18.53 2.63
N ASN A 127 6.84 -18.62 3.01
CA ASN A 127 6.26 -19.79 3.55
C ASN A 127 6.48 -20.78 2.44
N GLU A 128 7.30 -21.78 2.69
CA GLU A 128 7.25 -23.10 2.07
C GLU A 128 6.57 -23.23 0.67
N VAL A 129 5.91 -22.16 0.21
CA VAL A 129 5.26 -21.95 -1.08
C VAL A 129 6.26 -22.13 -2.22
N ASP A 130 7.53 -21.73 -2.04
CA ASP A 130 8.54 -21.94 -3.08
C ASP A 130 8.98 -23.40 -3.20
N CYS A 131 9.02 -24.15 -2.10
CA CYS A 131 9.32 -25.59 -2.18
C CYS A 131 8.12 -26.36 -2.76
N ASN A 132 6.90 -26.01 -2.37
CA ASN A 132 5.67 -26.60 -2.92
C ASN A 132 5.44 -26.19 -4.38
N ASN A 133 5.73 -24.94 -4.75
CA ASN A 133 5.60 -24.45 -6.12
C ASN A 133 6.65 -25.03 -7.06
N THR A 134 7.85 -25.37 -6.58
CA THR A 134 8.85 -26.07 -7.38
C THR A 134 8.39 -27.48 -7.71
N GLY A 135 7.75 -28.17 -6.76
CA GLY A 135 7.12 -29.47 -6.97
C GLY A 135 5.95 -29.40 -7.95
N LEU A 136 5.08 -28.40 -7.80
CA LEU A 136 3.93 -28.17 -8.67
C LEU A 136 4.36 -27.82 -10.10
N LEU A 137 5.33 -26.93 -10.28
CA LEU A 137 5.88 -26.57 -11.60
C LEU A 137 6.54 -27.76 -12.30
N LYS A 138 7.21 -28.63 -11.55
CA LYS A 138 7.76 -29.89 -12.10
C LYS A 138 6.66 -30.86 -12.49
N ALA A 139 5.60 -30.98 -11.70
CA ALA A 139 4.47 -31.85 -11.99
C ALA A 139 3.63 -31.39 -13.18
N LEU A 140 3.61 -30.07 -13.47
CA LEU A 140 2.96 -29.53 -14.66
C LEU A 140 3.58 -30.00 -15.98
N GLY A 141 4.90 -30.24 -16.02
CA GLY A 141 5.59 -30.70 -17.22
C GLY A 141 5.28 -29.83 -18.44
N GLU A 142 4.81 -30.44 -19.54
CA GLU A 142 4.34 -29.75 -20.76
C GLU A 142 2.87 -29.31 -20.67
N GLY A 143 2.16 -29.68 -19.61
CA GLY A 143 0.79 -29.32 -19.29
C GLY A 143 0.09 -30.45 -18.54
N ALA A 144 -0.68 -30.10 -17.51
CA ALA A 144 -1.46 -31.03 -16.72
C ALA A 144 -2.81 -30.45 -16.31
N ASN A 145 -3.81 -31.29 -16.14
CA ASN A 145 -5.09 -30.91 -15.57
C ASN A 145 -5.08 -31.05 -14.03
N LEU A 146 -6.10 -30.51 -13.36
CA LEU A 146 -6.15 -30.52 -11.89
C LEU A 146 -6.19 -31.94 -11.32
N ASP A 147 -6.90 -32.87 -11.96
CA ASP A 147 -7.04 -34.24 -11.46
C ASP A 147 -5.72 -35.00 -11.55
N GLU A 148 -4.96 -34.80 -12.61
CA GLU A 148 -3.60 -35.34 -12.76
C GLU A 148 -2.64 -34.80 -11.70
N LEU A 149 -2.74 -33.50 -11.38
CA LEU A 149 -1.92 -32.89 -10.34
C LEU A 149 -2.29 -33.38 -8.94
N VAL A 150 -3.59 -33.59 -8.67
CA VAL A 150 -4.07 -34.20 -7.41
C VAL A 150 -3.49 -35.59 -7.23
N ALA A 151 -3.54 -36.41 -8.30
CA ALA A 151 -3.01 -37.77 -8.27
C ALA A 151 -1.47 -37.81 -8.10
N THR A 152 -0.76 -36.92 -8.82
CA THR A 152 0.70 -36.90 -8.82
C THR A 152 1.29 -36.36 -7.52
N LEU A 153 0.68 -35.30 -6.97
CA LEU A 153 1.19 -34.59 -5.78
C LEU A 153 0.56 -35.08 -4.48
N ASN A 154 -0.47 -35.92 -4.55
CA ASN A 154 -1.25 -36.40 -3.41
C ASN A 154 -1.72 -35.24 -2.49
N ARG A 155 -2.17 -34.14 -3.09
CA ARG A 155 -2.67 -32.94 -2.41
C ARG A 155 -4.13 -32.65 -2.75
N PRO A 156 -4.91 -32.08 -1.80
CA PRO A 156 -6.33 -31.78 -2.04
C PRO A 156 -6.50 -30.71 -3.13
N ALA A 157 -7.46 -30.91 -4.01
CA ALA A 157 -7.76 -30.04 -5.15
C ALA A 157 -7.91 -28.54 -4.81
N PRO A 158 -8.60 -28.12 -3.70
CA PRO A 158 -8.74 -26.70 -3.36
C PRO A 158 -7.39 -26.01 -3.12
N GLY A 159 -6.45 -26.67 -2.45
CA GLY A 159 -5.11 -26.12 -2.21
C GLY A 159 -4.29 -25.99 -3.48
N LEU A 160 -4.33 -27.01 -4.34
CA LEU A 160 -3.66 -26.98 -5.65
C LEU A 160 -4.22 -25.90 -6.57
N LEU A 161 -5.52 -25.71 -6.57
CA LEU A 161 -6.17 -24.67 -7.36
C LEU A 161 -5.76 -23.27 -6.91
N SER A 162 -5.69 -23.03 -5.60
CA SER A 162 -5.20 -21.77 -5.03
C SER A 162 -3.76 -21.47 -5.45
N ASP A 163 -2.88 -22.48 -5.40
CA ASP A 163 -1.48 -22.34 -5.82
C ASP A 163 -1.36 -22.07 -7.33
N LEU A 164 -2.16 -22.77 -8.17
CA LEU A 164 -2.18 -22.58 -9.62
C LEU A 164 -2.66 -21.17 -10.00
N VAL A 165 -3.71 -20.67 -9.36
CA VAL A 165 -4.20 -19.30 -9.57
C VAL A 165 -3.14 -18.28 -9.17
N SER A 166 -2.45 -18.48 -8.04
CA SER A 166 -1.36 -17.62 -7.61
C SER A 166 -0.19 -17.60 -8.59
N LEU A 167 0.16 -18.76 -9.16
CA LEU A 167 1.18 -18.88 -10.20
C LEU A 167 0.74 -18.24 -11.53
N GLU A 168 -0.52 -18.30 -11.88
CA GLU A 168 -1.08 -17.63 -13.06
C GLU A 168 -1.05 -16.12 -12.90
N LEU A 169 -1.48 -15.57 -11.75
CA LEU A 169 -1.42 -14.15 -11.44
C LEU A 169 0.02 -13.62 -11.44
N SER A 170 0.99 -14.45 -11.07
CA SER A 170 2.43 -14.10 -11.16
C SER A 170 3.03 -14.30 -12.56
N GLY A 171 2.26 -14.76 -13.54
CA GLY A 171 2.69 -14.99 -14.92
C GLY A 171 3.61 -16.18 -15.12
N ARG A 172 3.71 -17.09 -14.14
CA ARG A 172 4.57 -18.28 -14.18
C ARG A 172 3.89 -19.49 -14.82
N VAL A 173 2.57 -19.51 -14.84
CA VAL A 173 1.72 -20.56 -15.40
C VAL A 173 0.60 -19.92 -16.21
N VAL A 174 0.08 -20.59 -17.23
CA VAL A 174 -1.06 -20.18 -18.04
C VAL A 174 -2.07 -21.30 -18.06
N CYS A 175 -3.36 -20.96 -17.89
CA CYS A 175 -4.46 -21.89 -18.06
C CYS A 175 -4.99 -21.79 -19.49
N GLU A 176 -4.89 -22.90 -20.25
CA GLU A 176 -5.48 -23.01 -21.59
C GLU A 176 -6.91 -23.57 -21.56
N SER A 177 -7.59 -23.52 -22.70
CA SER A 177 -8.94 -24.06 -22.85
C SER A 177 -9.00 -25.55 -22.48
N GLY A 178 -9.97 -25.92 -21.63
CA GLY A 178 -10.09 -27.27 -21.09
C GLY A 178 -9.43 -27.45 -19.72
N PHE A 179 -9.12 -26.36 -19.02
CA PHE A 179 -8.45 -26.37 -17.70
C PHE A 179 -7.11 -27.07 -17.70
N LEU A 180 -6.36 -26.93 -18.79
CA LEU A 180 -5.00 -27.44 -18.91
C LEU A 180 -4.02 -26.36 -18.49
N TRP A 181 -3.25 -26.60 -17.43
CA TRP A 181 -2.26 -25.68 -16.89
C TRP A 181 -0.89 -25.98 -17.48
N LYS A 182 -0.18 -24.93 -17.93
CA LYS A 182 1.17 -25.04 -18.50
C LYS A 182 2.10 -24.01 -17.91
N PRO A 183 3.41 -24.33 -17.76
CA PRO A 183 4.42 -23.32 -17.43
C PRO A 183 4.44 -22.22 -18.52
N SER A 184 4.52 -20.96 -18.09
CA SER A 184 4.69 -19.83 -19.02
C SER A 184 6.11 -19.84 -19.57
N GLN A 185 6.24 -19.90 -20.89
CA GLN A 185 7.52 -19.75 -21.58
C GLN A 185 7.87 -18.26 -21.65
N ARG A 186 8.53 -17.72 -20.62
CA ARG A 186 9.18 -16.41 -20.68
C ARG A 186 10.63 -16.54 -20.27
#